data_2b61f5804c07b044bd7643fca40d03a2
#
_entry.id   2b61f5804c07b044bd7643fca40d03a2
#
_cell.length_a   1.000
_cell.length_b   1.000
_cell.length_c   1.000
_cell.angle_alpha   90.00
_cell.angle_beta   90.00
_cell.angle_gamma   90.00
#
_symmetry.space_group_name_H-M   'P 1'
#
loop_
_entity.id
_entity.type
_entity.pdbx_description
1 polymer ?
#
loop_
_entity_poly.entity_id
_entity_poly.type
_entity_poly.pdbx_seq_one_letter_code
_entity_poly.pdbx_strand_id
1 'polypeptide(L)'
;MKRIKIPRIMLVGTGSGSGKTTATIALIKALSLMDKKVSSFKCGPDYIDPMFHTEVMGVSSRNIDLYLQGYDALETILGHSEGSDIAVIEGVMGMYDGLSFKDDSYSANHISRLTETPEILVASVAGKGRSLLASLKGYLDFHENLLRGVLLNNCSESMFKIFKPLIESELSIPCIGYLPKIKEASIGSRQLGLITAEEIEDLQDKIQVLGETFLKTVDMDAILEIASDAGNLAYEEVRINKIAEKPVKIAIAKDRAFCFAYKDNLDVLEKLGAEIEFFSPMNDKKLPENINGIIIGGGYPENYLDRIMNNESMKESIRNANLAGIPIYAESGGYTYLAETITYFGQTYKGVGIVPGNITMSDSLVRFGYKTLTANVDNILCKAGEQTKCHEHHYMTTDNFGSAFEAKKESGLTYEAIHATKNIVAGFPCIHWLSNISFAENFIKACEERKPFNE
;
A
#
# COMPACT_ATOMS: atom_id res chain seq x y z
N MET A 1 6.20 -0.40 27.69
CA MET A 1 5.46 0.72 27.11
C MET A 1 6.43 1.59 26.33
N LYS A 2 6.27 1.73 25.01
CA LYS A 2 7.03 2.61 24.13
C LYS A 2 6.34 3.96 23.98
N ARG A 3 7.01 4.95 23.44
CA ARG A 3 6.43 6.29 23.21
C ARG A 3 6.86 6.82 21.85
N ILE A 4 5.90 7.38 21.11
CA ILE A 4 6.13 8.11 19.86
C ILE A 4 6.12 9.59 20.21
N LYS A 5 7.28 10.26 20.08
CA LYS A 5 7.46 11.68 20.40
C LYS A 5 7.97 12.51 19.20
N ILE A 6 7.84 11.98 18.01
CA ILE A 6 8.39 12.57 16.80
C ILE A 6 7.36 13.56 16.22
N PRO A 7 7.76 14.74 15.75
CA PRO A 7 6.93 15.63 14.97
C PRO A 7 6.28 14.87 13.81
N ARG A 8 4.96 15.01 13.66
CA ARG A 8 4.19 14.28 12.64
C ARG A 8 3.22 15.21 11.95
N ILE A 9 2.97 14.95 10.67
CA ILE A 9 2.00 15.68 9.88
C ILE A 9 1.29 14.76 8.90
N MET A 10 -0.01 14.96 8.71
CA MET A 10 -0.79 14.21 7.73
C MET A 10 -1.29 15.14 6.62
N LEU A 11 -1.03 14.78 5.37
CA LEU A 11 -1.62 15.45 4.22
C LEU A 11 -2.94 14.76 3.87
N VAL A 12 -4.06 15.45 4.07
CA VAL A 12 -5.39 14.99 3.70
C VAL A 12 -5.93 15.74 2.49
N GLY A 13 -6.92 15.21 1.80
CA GLY A 13 -7.41 15.83 0.57
C GLY A 13 -8.91 16.01 0.52
N THR A 14 -9.35 16.88 -0.37
CA THR A 14 -10.77 17.08 -0.66
C THR A 14 -11.42 15.96 -1.49
N GLY A 15 -10.67 14.89 -1.76
CA GLY A 15 -11.10 13.72 -2.52
C GLY A 15 -9.93 13.08 -3.27
N SER A 16 -10.21 12.02 -4.01
CA SER A 16 -9.26 11.44 -4.96
C SER A 16 -8.90 12.47 -6.03
N GLY A 17 -7.62 12.50 -6.45
CA GLY A 17 -7.16 13.46 -7.47
C GLY A 17 -6.95 14.91 -6.96
N SER A 18 -7.09 15.19 -5.65
CA SER A 18 -6.80 16.52 -5.08
C SER A 18 -5.33 16.92 -5.16
N GLY A 19 -4.42 15.94 -5.41
CA GLY A 19 -2.98 16.13 -5.53
C GLY A 19 -2.20 15.80 -4.25
N LYS A 20 -2.78 15.02 -3.35
CA LYS A 20 -2.11 14.56 -2.11
C LYS A 20 -0.76 13.93 -2.40
N THR A 21 -0.72 12.93 -3.28
CA THR A 21 0.52 12.18 -3.59
C THR A 21 1.60 13.11 -4.12
N THR A 22 1.27 14.01 -5.06
CA THR A 22 2.23 15.01 -5.55
C THR A 22 2.73 15.93 -4.44
N ALA A 23 1.82 16.39 -3.57
CA ALA A 23 2.17 17.25 -2.44
C ALA A 23 3.03 16.52 -1.40
N THR A 24 2.73 15.23 -1.15
CA THR A 24 3.51 14.39 -0.22
C THR A 24 4.91 14.12 -0.74
N ILE A 25 5.05 13.73 -2.00
CA ILE A 25 6.36 13.56 -2.67
C ILE A 25 7.17 14.85 -2.58
N ALA A 26 6.55 15.98 -2.92
CA ALA A 26 7.17 17.30 -2.89
C ALA A 26 7.63 17.69 -1.47
N LEU A 27 6.79 17.45 -0.46
CA LEU A 27 7.10 17.72 0.95
C LEU A 27 8.26 16.83 1.44
N ILE A 28 8.21 15.52 1.19
CA ILE A 28 9.27 14.59 1.60
C ILE A 28 10.59 15.01 0.96
N LYS A 29 10.59 15.34 -0.33
CA LYS A 29 11.79 15.81 -1.02
C LYS A 29 12.28 17.15 -0.47
N ALA A 30 11.40 18.11 -0.22
CA ALA A 30 11.75 19.40 0.37
C ALA A 30 12.42 19.22 1.75
N LEU A 31 11.86 18.35 2.60
CA LEU A 31 12.45 18.00 3.90
C LEU A 31 13.83 17.34 3.74
N SER A 32 13.99 16.45 2.77
CA SER A 32 15.27 15.81 2.44
C SER A 32 16.31 16.86 1.97
N LEU A 33 15.91 17.86 1.18
CA LEU A 33 16.77 18.97 0.75
C LEU A 33 17.16 19.91 1.93
N MET A 34 16.42 19.84 3.04
CA MET A 34 16.74 20.52 4.31
C MET A 34 17.52 19.61 5.28
N ASP A 35 18.11 18.52 4.79
CA ASP A 35 18.86 17.52 5.57
C ASP A 35 18.04 16.87 6.72
N LYS A 36 16.70 16.83 6.60
CA LYS A 36 15.84 16.15 7.57
C LYS A 36 15.73 14.66 7.26
N LYS A 37 15.84 13.84 8.30
CA LYS A 37 15.48 12.42 8.23
C LYS A 37 13.97 12.26 8.31
N VAL A 38 13.37 11.77 7.22
CA VAL A 38 11.93 11.62 7.10
C VAL A 38 11.54 10.15 7.18
N SER A 39 10.51 9.84 7.98
CA SER A 39 9.74 8.60 7.82
C SER A 39 8.45 8.91 7.10
N SER A 40 8.01 8.04 6.21
CA SER A 40 6.72 8.24 5.56
C SER A 40 5.80 7.06 5.69
N PHE A 41 4.50 7.38 5.70
CA PHE A 41 3.41 6.42 5.84
C PHE A 41 2.29 6.77 4.86
N LYS A 42 1.57 5.74 4.39
CA LYS A 42 0.39 5.88 3.56
C LYS A 42 -0.82 5.29 4.28
N CYS A 43 -1.89 6.07 4.44
CA CYS A 43 -3.15 5.53 4.93
C CYS A 43 -3.77 4.59 3.90
N GLY A 44 -4.32 3.47 4.39
CA GLY A 44 -5.02 2.49 3.57
C GLY A 44 -4.10 1.47 2.87
N PRO A 45 -4.69 0.61 2.04
CA PRO A 45 -4.04 -0.58 1.48
C PRO A 45 -3.26 -0.32 0.18
N ASP A 46 -2.94 0.93 -0.12
CA ASP A 46 -2.27 1.35 -1.35
C ASP A 46 -0.82 0.85 -1.40
N TYR A 47 -0.42 0.24 -2.51
CA TYR A 47 0.95 -0.21 -2.74
C TYR A 47 1.81 0.81 -3.50
N ILE A 48 1.18 1.68 -4.31
CA ILE A 48 1.86 2.51 -5.30
C ILE A 48 2.45 3.77 -4.67
N ASP A 49 1.65 4.52 -3.89
CA ASP A 49 2.12 5.74 -3.24
C ASP A 49 3.34 5.48 -2.33
N PRO A 50 3.38 4.39 -1.51
CA PRO A 50 4.57 4.02 -0.75
C PRO A 50 5.83 3.76 -1.61
N MET A 51 5.69 3.30 -2.86
CA MET A 51 6.85 3.15 -3.76
C MET A 51 7.47 4.50 -4.09
N PHE A 52 6.65 5.52 -4.42
CA PHE A 52 7.17 6.87 -4.66
C PHE A 52 7.83 7.46 -3.43
N HIS A 53 7.22 7.30 -2.25
CA HIS A 53 7.82 7.76 -1.00
C HIS A 53 9.18 7.09 -0.75
N THR A 54 9.25 5.78 -1.01
CA THR A 54 10.49 4.99 -0.90
C THR A 54 11.57 5.52 -1.84
N GLU A 55 11.24 5.80 -3.09
CA GLU A 55 12.18 6.35 -4.08
C GLU A 55 12.73 7.73 -3.68
N VAL A 56 11.92 8.56 -3.01
CA VAL A 56 12.36 9.88 -2.50
C VAL A 56 13.32 9.74 -1.33
N MET A 57 13.02 8.83 -0.41
CA MET A 57 13.74 8.71 0.87
C MET A 57 14.92 7.75 0.84
N GLY A 58 14.94 6.80 -0.12
CA GLY A 58 15.88 5.68 -0.10
C GLY A 58 15.65 4.66 1.02
N VAL A 59 14.55 4.80 1.78
CA VAL A 59 14.11 3.88 2.82
C VAL A 59 12.63 3.55 2.64
N SER A 60 12.22 2.35 3.06
CA SER A 60 10.85 1.88 2.82
C SER A 60 9.79 2.73 3.51
N SER A 61 8.85 3.24 2.76
CA SER A 61 7.57 3.74 3.27
C SER A 61 6.68 2.59 3.73
N ARG A 62 5.75 2.85 4.65
CA ARG A 62 4.86 1.83 5.25
C ARG A 62 3.40 2.21 5.10
N ASN A 63 2.51 1.23 5.19
CA ASN A 63 1.08 1.49 5.23
C ASN A 63 0.60 1.61 6.68
N ILE A 64 -0.34 2.53 6.89
CA ILE A 64 -1.14 2.64 8.12
C ILE A 64 -2.58 2.35 7.73
N ASP A 65 -3.08 1.18 8.10
CA ASP A 65 -4.42 0.72 7.75
C ASP A 65 -5.13 0.14 8.97
N LEU A 66 -6.03 0.93 9.54
CA LEU A 66 -6.74 0.55 10.77
C LEU A 66 -7.63 -0.68 10.58
N TYR A 67 -8.16 -0.93 9.37
CA TYR A 67 -8.98 -2.11 9.09
C TYR A 67 -8.13 -3.38 9.01
N LEU A 68 -7.06 -3.35 8.22
CA LEU A 68 -6.21 -4.53 8.01
C LEU A 68 -5.33 -4.86 9.21
N GLN A 69 -4.81 -3.85 9.90
CA GLN A 69 -3.79 -4.02 10.92
C GLN A 69 -4.34 -3.98 12.35
N GLY A 70 -5.48 -3.31 12.54
CA GLY A 70 -6.00 -3.02 13.87
C GLY A 70 -5.27 -1.87 14.58
N TYR A 71 -5.78 -1.47 15.73
CA TYR A 71 -5.30 -0.30 16.47
C TYR A 71 -3.87 -0.48 17.00
N ASP A 72 -3.61 -1.59 17.67
CA ASP A 72 -2.29 -1.84 18.32
C ASP A 72 -1.15 -1.93 17.30
N ALA A 73 -1.43 -2.54 16.13
CA ALA A 73 -0.45 -2.63 15.06
C ALA A 73 -0.20 -1.28 14.37
N LEU A 74 -1.22 -0.42 14.24
CA LEU A 74 -1.08 0.93 13.70
C LEU A 74 -0.06 1.74 14.51
N GLU A 75 -0.17 1.73 15.83
CA GLU A 75 0.79 2.43 16.71
C GLU A 75 2.20 1.81 16.61
N THR A 76 2.29 0.48 16.54
CA THR A 76 3.58 -0.22 16.33
C THR A 76 4.23 0.19 15.02
N ILE A 77 3.46 0.31 13.94
CA ILE A 77 3.95 0.74 12.63
C ILE A 77 4.41 2.19 12.67
N LEU A 78 3.62 3.08 13.26
CA LEU A 78 3.99 4.48 13.42
C LEU A 78 5.25 4.64 14.29
N GLY A 79 5.49 3.72 15.22
CA GLY A 79 6.72 3.64 16.02
C GLY A 79 8.00 3.46 15.20
N HIS A 80 7.91 2.98 13.95
CA HIS A 80 9.07 2.95 13.03
C HIS A 80 9.57 4.34 12.62
N SER A 81 8.87 5.41 13.00
CA SER A 81 9.38 6.78 12.86
C SER A 81 10.46 7.14 13.87
N GLU A 82 10.74 6.30 14.89
CA GLU A 82 11.77 6.54 15.89
C GLU A 82 13.14 6.75 15.24
N GLY A 83 13.82 7.84 15.61
CA GLY A 83 15.11 8.23 15.01
C GLY A 83 15.03 9.09 13.75
N SER A 84 13.82 9.40 13.27
CA SER A 84 13.60 10.42 12.25
C SER A 84 13.37 11.80 12.88
N ASP A 85 13.56 12.86 12.08
CA ASP A 85 13.28 14.24 12.53
C ASP A 85 11.79 14.56 12.41
N ILE A 86 11.12 13.94 11.44
CA ILE A 86 9.69 14.15 11.15
C ILE A 86 9.08 12.91 10.48
N ALA A 87 7.82 12.62 10.80
CA ALA A 87 7.01 11.64 10.10
C ALA A 87 5.95 12.33 9.21
N VAL A 88 5.90 11.94 7.94
CA VAL A 88 4.92 12.43 6.97
C VAL A 88 3.95 11.31 6.64
N ILE A 89 2.66 11.57 6.82
CA ILE A 89 1.59 10.61 6.55
C ILE A 89 0.76 11.12 5.35
N GLU A 90 0.58 10.29 4.35
CA GLU A 90 -0.35 10.58 3.26
C GLU A 90 -1.70 9.93 3.51
N GLY A 91 -2.77 10.74 3.56
CA GLY A 91 -4.14 10.27 3.68
C GLY A 91 -4.63 9.54 2.42
N VAL A 92 -5.66 8.74 2.58
CA VAL A 92 -6.33 8.00 1.48
C VAL A 92 -7.62 8.73 1.07
N MET A 93 -7.98 8.69 -0.22
CA MET A 93 -9.22 9.26 -0.78
C MET A 93 -9.49 10.70 -0.30
N GLY A 94 -10.71 11.07 0.05
CA GLY A 94 -11.03 12.30 0.77
C GLY A 94 -10.81 12.14 2.28
N MET A 95 -10.63 13.26 2.97
CA MET A 95 -10.30 13.32 4.40
C MET A 95 -11.26 12.48 5.27
N TYR A 96 -12.54 12.48 4.94
CA TYR A 96 -13.60 11.79 5.68
C TYR A 96 -14.06 10.48 5.01
N ASP A 97 -13.43 10.07 3.89
CA ASP A 97 -13.79 8.85 3.18
C ASP A 97 -13.18 7.64 3.91
N GLY A 98 -14.04 6.83 4.50
CA GLY A 98 -13.67 5.63 5.25
C GLY A 98 -14.25 4.37 4.64
N LEU A 99 -14.54 3.39 5.50
CA LEU A 99 -15.04 2.07 5.10
C LEU A 99 -16.47 2.13 4.53
N SER A 100 -17.28 3.08 4.99
CA SER A 100 -18.68 3.25 4.57
C SER A 100 -19.07 4.70 4.42
N PHE A 101 -20.24 4.96 3.83
CA PHE A 101 -20.80 6.32 3.75
C PHE A 101 -21.55 6.77 5.03
N LYS A 102 -21.56 5.94 6.07
CA LYS A 102 -22.36 6.19 7.29
C LYS A 102 -21.63 7.05 8.30
N ASP A 103 -20.29 6.91 8.35
CA ASP A 103 -19.42 7.60 9.30
C ASP A 103 -18.01 7.71 8.71
N ASP A 104 -17.11 8.40 9.42
CA ASP A 104 -15.71 8.58 9.04
C ASP A 104 -14.77 7.49 9.55
N SER A 105 -15.32 6.36 10.06
CA SER A 105 -14.50 5.25 10.54
C SER A 105 -13.55 4.73 9.47
N TYR A 106 -12.30 4.51 9.87
CA TYR A 106 -11.20 4.07 8.99
C TYR A 106 -10.74 5.11 7.94
N SER A 107 -11.25 6.36 8.01
CA SER A 107 -10.78 7.46 7.17
C SER A 107 -9.42 8.00 7.61
N ALA A 108 -8.83 8.87 6.79
CA ALA A 108 -7.62 9.61 7.14
C ALA A 108 -7.82 10.46 8.41
N ASN A 109 -8.98 11.17 8.52
CA ASN A 109 -9.34 11.93 9.71
C ASN A 109 -9.46 11.04 10.97
N HIS A 110 -10.04 9.85 10.86
CA HIS A 110 -10.11 8.93 12.00
C HIS A 110 -8.71 8.52 12.48
N ILE A 111 -7.82 8.16 11.55
CA ILE A 111 -6.42 7.82 11.88
C ILE A 111 -5.68 9.02 12.47
N SER A 112 -5.88 10.22 11.94
CA SER A 112 -5.30 11.47 12.44
C SER A 112 -5.68 11.71 13.91
N ARG A 113 -6.97 11.61 14.25
CA ARG A 113 -7.46 11.78 15.61
C ARG A 113 -6.91 10.71 16.56
N LEU A 114 -6.90 9.44 16.14
CA LEU A 114 -6.37 8.32 16.95
C LEU A 114 -4.86 8.47 17.21
N THR A 115 -4.12 9.02 16.27
CA THR A 115 -2.68 9.20 16.37
C THR A 115 -2.28 10.61 16.80
N GLU A 116 -3.25 11.47 17.15
CA GLU A 116 -3.01 12.87 17.51
C GLU A 116 -2.09 13.58 16.50
N THR A 117 -2.31 13.36 15.22
CA THR A 117 -1.46 13.88 14.13
C THR A 117 -2.13 15.07 13.45
N PRO A 118 -1.56 16.29 13.50
CA PRO A 118 -2.10 17.45 12.80
C PRO A 118 -2.22 17.22 11.31
N GLU A 119 -3.25 17.81 10.69
CA GLU A 119 -3.60 17.65 9.28
C GLU A 119 -3.39 18.93 8.48
N ILE A 120 -2.91 18.80 7.23
CA ILE A 120 -2.91 19.82 6.20
C ILE A 120 -3.86 19.39 5.09
N LEU A 121 -4.86 20.23 4.79
CA LEU A 121 -5.80 19.97 3.72
C LEU A 121 -5.23 20.39 2.36
N VAL A 122 -4.97 19.43 1.49
CA VAL A 122 -4.57 19.67 0.10
C VAL A 122 -5.82 19.89 -0.75
N ALA A 123 -5.98 21.08 -1.28
CA ALA A 123 -7.15 21.48 -2.05
C ALA A 123 -6.79 22.01 -3.43
N SER A 124 -7.32 21.38 -4.49
CA SER A 124 -7.15 21.88 -5.86
C SER A 124 -8.02 23.12 -6.12
N VAL A 125 -7.41 24.16 -6.65
CA VAL A 125 -8.10 25.39 -7.08
C VAL A 125 -8.60 25.33 -8.53
N ALA A 126 -8.26 24.30 -9.27
CA ALA A 126 -8.61 24.16 -10.68
C ALA A 126 -10.14 24.27 -10.89
N GLY A 127 -10.56 25.23 -11.73
CA GLY A 127 -11.97 25.47 -12.03
C GLY A 127 -12.79 26.05 -10.87
N LYS A 128 -12.15 26.52 -9.80
CA LYS A 128 -12.82 27.06 -8.62
C LYS A 128 -12.57 28.57 -8.45
N GLY A 129 -13.60 29.29 -8.06
CA GLY A 129 -13.56 30.67 -7.59
C GLY A 129 -13.88 30.72 -6.09
N ARG A 130 -14.73 31.67 -5.66
CA ARG A 130 -15.14 31.84 -4.25
C ARG A 130 -15.77 30.58 -3.63
N SER A 131 -16.33 29.66 -4.43
CA SER A 131 -16.85 28.36 -3.96
C SER A 131 -15.78 27.46 -3.35
N LEU A 132 -14.47 27.74 -3.58
CA LEU A 132 -13.40 27.07 -2.86
C LEU A 132 -13.51 27.27 -1.35
N LEU A 133 -13.79 28.52 -0.91
CA LEU A 133 -13.93 28.86 0.52
C LEU A 133 -15.09 28.09 1.15
N ALA A 134 -16.23 27.97 0.44
CA ALA A 134 -17.38 27.20 0.92
C ALA A 134 -17.03 25.71 1.09
N SER A 135 -16.27 25.15 0.14
CA SER A 135 -15.78 23.76 0.25
C SER A 135 -14.84 23.60 1.45
N LEU A 136 -13.84 24.48 1.59
CA LEU A 136 -12.89 24.46 2.72
C LEU A 136 -13.60 24.58 4.07
N LYS A 137 -14.58 25.51 4.16
CA LYS A 137 -15.39 25.66 5.37
C LYS A 137 -16.14 24.38 5.72
N GLY A 138 -16.68 23.69 4.72
CA GLY A 138 -17.30 22.39 4.91
C GLY A 138 -16.34 21.38 5.56
N TYR A 139 -15.11 21.28 5.09
CA TYR A 139 -14.10 20.38 5.69
C TYR A 139 -13.72 20.78 7.12
N LEU A 140 -13.69 22.06 7.44
CA LEU A 140 -13.38 22.55 8.79
C LEU A 140 -14.50 22.28 9.81
N ASP A 141 -15.75 22.36 9.37
CA ASP A 141 -16.90 22.34 10.26
C ASP A 141 -17.66 21.01 10.26
N PHE A 142 -17.39 20.08 9.30
CA PHE A 142 -18.21 18.90 9.07
C PHE A 142 -18.11 17.87 10.21
N HIS A 143 -16.93 17.67 10.75
CA HIS A 143 -16.67 16.72 11.83
C HIS A 143 -15.47 17.18 12.66
N GLU A 144 -15.30 16.63 13.87
CA GLU A 144 -14.09 16.82 14.67
C GLU A 144 -12.84 16.43 13.87
N ASN A 145 -11.84 17.32 13.82
CA ASN A 145 -10.64 17.14 13.03
C ASN A 145 -9.43 17.85 13.64
N LEU A 146 -8.27 17.56 13.13
CA LEU A 146 -6.99 18.17 13.52
C LEU A 146 -6.40 19.06 12.42
N LEU A 147 -7.23 19.64 11.56
CA LEU A 147 -6.79 20.59 10.52
C LEU A 147 -6.07 21.79 11.14
N ARG A 148 -4.85 22.07 10.66
CA ARG A 148 -4.00 23.19 11.08
C ARG A 148 -3.56 24.07 9.93
N GLY A 149 -3.80 23.67 8.67
CA GLY A 149 -3.40 24.43 7.51
C GLY A 149 -4.04 23.96 6.21
N VAL A 150 -4.00 24.83 5.21
CA VAL A 150 -4.45 24.54 3.84
C VAL A 150 -3.28 24.73 2.88
N LEU A 151 -3.07 23.75 2.01
CA LEU A 151 -2.15 23.79 0.89
C LEU A 151 -2.93 23.81 -0.43
N LEU A 152 -2.74 24.85 -1.24
CA LEU A 152 -3.44 24.97 -2.51
C LEU A 152 -2.69 24.23 -3.62
N ASN A 153 -3.35 23.30 -4.31
CA ASN A 153 -2.79 22.57 -5.44
C ASN A 153 -3.36 23.06 -6.78
N ASN A 154 -2.59 22.88 -7.86
CA ASN A 154 -2.88 23.43 -9.19
C ASN A 154 -3.10 24.97 -9.15
N CYS A 155 -2.38 25.67 -8.30
CA CYS A 155 -2.55 27.07 -7.99
C CYS A 155 -1.37 27.91 -8.53
N SER A 156 -1.66 28.93 -9.32
CA SER A 156 -0.63 29.90 -9.73
C SER A 156 -0.35 30.91 -8.61
N GLU A 157 0.81 31.54 -8.66
CA GLU A 157 1.17 32.60 -7.70
C GLU A 157 0.14 33.73 -7.64
N SER A 158 -0.42 34.12 -8.78
CA SER A 158 -1.47 35.16 -8.84
C SER A 158 -2.74 34.74 -8.15
N MET A 159 -3.16 33.46 -8.30
CA MET A 159 -4.32 32.91 -7.62
C MET A 159 -4.04 32.76 -6.12
N PHE A 160 -2.84 32.35 -5.74
CA PHE A 160 -2.46 32.25 -4.33
C PHE A 160 -2.54 33.60 -3.62
N LYS A 161 -2.02 34.68 -4.24
CA LYS A 161 -2.13 36.06 -3.70
C LYS A 161 -3.57 36.51 -3.48
N ILE A 162 -4.55 35.95 -4.22
CA ILE A 162 -5.97 36.22 -4.04
C ILE A 162 -6.57 35.35 -2.95
N PHE A 163 -6.31 34.03 -2.97
CA PHE A 163 -6.97 33.10 -2.07
C PHE A 163 -6.42 33.12 -0.64
N LYS A 164 -5.11 33.30 -0.47
CA LYS A 164 -4.49 33.29 0.87
C LYS A 164 -5.18 34.25 1.84
N PRO A 165 -5.28 35.56 1.58
CA PRO A 165 -5.92 36.49 2.52
C PRO A 165 -7.40 36.18 2.76
N LEU A 166 -8.11 35.64 1.75
CA LEU A 166 -9.52 35.27 1.90
C LEU A 166 -9.69 34.04 2.80
N ILE A 167 -8.85 33.00 2.63
CA ILE A 167 -8.87 31.79 3.46
C ILE A 167 -8.54 32.17 4.91
N GLU A 168 -7.51 32.93 5.13
CA GLU A 168 -7.07 33.30 6.48
C GLU A 168 -8.07 34.19 7.20
N SER A 169 -8.67 35.16 6.49
CA SER A 169 -9.65 36.10 7.11
C SER A 169 -11.05 35.51 7.29
N GLU A 170 -11.53 34.68 6.35
CA GLU A 170 -12.91 34.17 6.40
C GLU A 170 -13.01 32.80 7.10
N LEU A 171 -11.94 31.99 7.10
CA LEU A 171 -11.96 30.65 7.66
C LEU A 171 -11.08 30.48 8.90
N SER A 172 -10.29 31.49 9.26
CA SER A 172 -9.39 31.49 10.43
C SER A 172 -8.43 30.28 10.47
N ILE A 173 -7.97 29.85 9.28
CA ILE A 173 -6.97 28.76 9.14
C ILE A 173 -5.82 29.26 8.27
N PRO A 174 -4.55 28.95 8.61
CA PRO A 174 -3.39 29.32 7.79
C PRO A 174 -3.45 28.72 6.39
N CYS A 175 -3.19 29.54 5.36
CA CYS A 175 -2.92 29.07 4.00
C CYS A 175 -1.41 29.02 3.82
N ILE A 176 -0.81 27.84 4.03
CA ILE A 176 0.64 27.63 4.20
C ILE A 176 1.42 27.66 2.88
N GLY A 177 0.76 27.66 1.74
CA GLY A 177 1.44 27.70 0.45
C GLY A 177 0.62 27.17 -0.71
N TYR A 178 1.29 26.99 -1.83
CA TYR A 178 0.67 26.47 -3.04
C TYR A 178 1.65 25.63 -3.88
N LEU A 179 1.09 24.71 -4.65
CA LEU A 179 1.80 23.97 -5.71
C LEU A 179 1.23 24.40 -7.08
N PRO A 180 2.06 24.93 -7.97
CA PRO A 180 1.65 25.20 -9.34
C PRO A 180 1.50 23.88 -10.12
N LYS A 181 0.85 23.95 -11.28
CA LYS A 181 0.83 22.83 -12.22
C LYS A 181 2.21 22.73 -12.89
N ILE A 182 2.99 21.72 -12.55
CA ILE A 182 4.33 21.47 -13.06
C ILE A 182 4.23 20.40 -14.14
N LYS A 183 4.31 20.79 -15.42
CA LYS A 183 4.19 19.85 -16.55
C LYS A 183 5.34 18.85 -16.59
N GLU A 184 6.54 19.32 -16.30
CA GLU A 184 7.79 18.56 -16.31
C GLU A 184 7.85 17.51 -15.19
N ALA A 185 7.12 17.72 -14.12
CA ALA A 185 7.04 16.81 -12.97
C ALA A 185 5.70 16.07 -12.89
N SER A 186 4.97 15.97 -14.00
CA SER A 186 3.73 15.20 -14.04
C SER A 186 4.02 13.71 -13.93
N ILE A 187 3.44 13.08 -12.91
CA ILE A 187 3.45 11.62 -12.75
C ILE A 187 2.25 11.07 -13.49
N GLY A 188 2.49 10.12 -14.40
CA GLY A 188 1.43 9.49 -15.19
C GLY A 188 0.44 8.73 -14.31
N SER A 189 -0.80 8.60 -14.76
CA SER A 189 -1.84 7.80 -14.09
C SER A 189 -2.33 6.68 -14.98
N ARG A 190 -2.81 5.59 -14.37
CA ARG A 190 -3.47 4.44 -15.01
C ARG A 190 -4.90 4.31 -14.50
N GLN A 191 -5.61 3.33 -15.03
CA GLN A 191 -6.95 2.95 -14.56
C GLN A 191 -7.00 2.65 -13.06
N LEU A 192 -5.89 2.13 -12.52
CA LEU A 192 -5.67 1.77 -11.11
C LEU A 192 -4.53 2.62 -10.52
N GLY A 193 -4.75 3.91 -10.30
CA GLY A 193 -3.76 4.77 -9.65
C GLY A 193 -2.66 5.31 -10.58
N LEU A 194 -1.47 5.54 -10.02
CA LEU A 194 -0.30 6.02 -10.75
C LEU A 194 0.42 4.87 -11.47
N ILE A 195 1.27 5.18 -12.46
CA ILE A 195 2.30 4.24 -12.95
C ILE A 195 3.25 3.95 -11.78
N THR A 196 3.81 2.75 -11.71
CA THR A 196 4.77 2.41 -10.65
C THR A 196 6.04 3.25 -10.77
N ALA A 197 6.69 3.52 -9.64
CA ALA A 197 7.90 4.36 -9.61
C ALA A 197 9.01 3.83 -10.55
N GLU A 198 9.19 2.51 -10.62
CA GLU A 198 10.20 1.87 -11.47
C GLU A 198 9.96 2.01 -12.98
N GLU A 199 8.78 2.44 -13.40
CA GLU A 199 8.41 2.62 -14.81
C GLU A 199 8.67 4.04 -15.32
N ILE A 200 9.05 4.99 -14.47
CA ILE A 200 9.29 6.40 -14.83
C ILE A 200 10.78 6.63 -14.99
N GLU A 201 11.23 6.81 -16.24
CA GLU A 201 12.66 6.93 -16.56
C GLU A 201 13.35 8.15 -15.94
N ASP A 202 12.64 9.28 -15.80
CA ASP A 202 13.15 10.55 -15.27
C ASP A 202 12.58 10.89 -13.89
N LEU A 203 12.22 9.86 -13.10
CA LEU A 203 11.54 10.04 -11.81
C LEU A 203 12.33 10.91 -10.83
N GLN A 204 13.64 10.71 -10.73
CA GLN A 204 14.47 11.47 -9.78
C GLN A 204 14.54 12.96 -10.14
N ASP A 205 14.59 13.30 -11.42
CA ASP A 205 14.55 14.70 -11.89
C ASP A 205 13.19 15.34 -11.56
N LYS A 206 12.10 14.62 -11.79
CA LYS A 206 10.75 15.07 -11.43
C LYS A 206 10.59 15.30 -9.93
N ILE A 207 11.08 14.38 -9.11
CA ILE A 207 11.08 14.48 -7.65
C ILE A 207 11.91 15.72 -7.22
N GLN A 208 13.07 15.95 -7.83
CA GLN A 208 13.92 17.10 -7.52
C GLN A 208 13.18 18.42 -7.81
N VAL A 209 12.57 18.55 -8.99
CA VAL A 209 11.79 19.73 -9.38
C VAL A 209 10.60 19.96 -8.43
N LEU A 210 9.92 18.89 -8.01
CA LEU A 210 8.80 18.97 -7.04
C LEU A 210 9.29 19.51 -5.69
N GLY A 211 10.38 18.99 -5.15
CA GLY A 211 10.95 19.41 -3.87
C GLY A 211 11.42 20.85 -3.88
N GLU A 212 12.18 21.25 -4.91
CA GLU A 212 12.64 22.64 -5.06
C GLU A 212 11.48 23.63 -5.24
N THR A 213 10.43 23.23 -5.97
CA THR A 213 9.24 24.07 -6.11
C THR A 213 8.53 24.21 -4.76
N PHE A 214 8.41 23.13 -4.00
CA PHE A 214 7.79 23.13 -2.68
C PHE A 214 8.50 24.09 -1.72
N LEU A 215 9.85 24.06 -1.68
CA LEU A 215 10.66 24.98 -0.89
C LEU A 215 10.46 26.45 -1.25
N LYS A 216 10.13 26.75 -2.51
CA LYS A 216 9.92 28.13 -3.00
C LYS A 216 8.51 28.66 -2.74
N THR A 217 7.52 27.76 -2.63
CA THR A 217 6.10 28.14 -2.68
C THR A 217 5.32 27.80 -1.42
N VAL A 218 5.93 27.08 -0.49
CA VAL A 218 5.31 26.62 0.76
C VAL A 218 6.15 27.10 1.95
N ASP A 219 5.46 27.54 2.99
CA ASP A 219 6.06 27.94 4.26
C ASP A 219 6.49 26.68 5.05
N MET A 220 7.77 26.34 4.95
CA MET A 220 8.34 25.17 5.63
C MET A 220 8.40 25.33 7.15
N ASP A 221 8.56 26.57 7.64
CA ASP A 221 8.58 26.83 9.09
C ASP A 221 7.20 26.56 9.68
N ALA A 222 6.14 27.00 9.00
CA ALA A 222 4.77 26.68 9.39
C ALA A 222 4.49 25.17 9.38
N ILE A 223 5.01 24.41 8.39
CA ILE A 223 4.88 22.95 8.36
C ILE A 223 5.56 22.30 9.56
N LEU A 224 6.78 22.70 9.89
CA LEU A 224 7.54 22.15 11.02
C LEU A 224 6.89 22.51 12.36
N GLU A 225 6.37 23.73 12.49
CA GLU A 225 5.60 24.17 13.66
C GLU A 225 4.34 23.30 13.83
N ILE A 226 3.52 23.16 12.79
CA ILE A 226 2.32 22.31 12.81
C ILE A 226 2.68 20.87 13.16
N ALA A 227 3.75 20.31 12.58
CA ALA A 227 4.16 18.95 12.86
C ALA A 227 4.60 18.75 14.33
N SER A 228 5.13 19.80 14.98
CA SER A 228 5.54 19.76 16.37
C SER A 228 4.37 19.70 17.36
N ASP A 229 3.16 20.08 16.93
CA ASP A 229 1.94 19.98 17.71
C ASP A 229 1.41 18.55 17.84
N ALA A 230 2.05 17.57 17.16
CA ALA A 230 1.64 16.17 17.24
C ALA A 230 1.77 15.64 18.69
N GLY A 231 0.71 14.93 19.13
CA GLY A 231 0.63 14.38 20.48
C GLY A 231 1.71 13.32 20.76
N ASN A 232 1.99 13.13 22.03
CA ASN A 232 2.90 12.07 22.49
C ASN A 232 2.11 10.80 22.76
N LEU A 233 2.23 9.82 21.87
CA LEU A 233 1.54 8.53 22.01
C LEU A 233 2.34 7.55 22.87
N ALA A 234 1.67 6.87 23.78
CA ALA A 234 2.23 5.77 24.56
C ALA A 234 1.55 4.46 24.16
N TYR A 235 2.30 3.44 23.76
CA TYR A 235 1.77 2.19 23.23
C TYR A 235 2.52 0.95 23.69
N GLU A 236 1.89 -0.20 23.54
CA GLU A 236 2.52 -1.50 23.67
C GLU A 236 2.80 -2.07 22.27
N GLU A 237 4.06 -2.35 21.99
CA GLU A 237 4.47 -2.89 20.70
C GLU A 237 3.90 -4.28 20.48
N VAL A 238 3.32 -4.53 19.30
CA VAL A 238 2.94 -5.87 18.87
C VAL A 238 4.19 -6.76 18.81
N ARG A 239 4.23 -7.75 19.69
CA ARG A 239 5.38 -8.66 19.80
C ARG A 239 5.26 -9.78 18.79
N ILE A 240 6.28 -9.92 17.94
CA ILE A 240 6.43 -11.03 17.01
C ILE A 240 7.70 -11.75 17.43
N ASN A 241 7.55 -12.98 17.94
CA ASN A 241 8.68 -13.78 18.40
C ASN A 241 9.12 -14.71 17.28
N LYS A 242 10.45 -14.91 17.19
CA LYS A 242 10.98 -15.93 16.29
C LYS A 242 10.43 -17.29 16.69
N ILE A 243 9.88 -18.01 15.71
CA ILE A 243 9.33 -19.37 15.86
C ILE A 243 10.12 -20.41 15.09
N ALA A 244 10.79 -20.02 14.00
CA ALA A 244 11.60 -20.94 13.20
C ALA A 244 12.78 -21.49 14.04
N GLU A 245 12.82 -22.81 14.21
CA GLU A 245 13.90 -23.53 14.91
C GLU A 245 15.05 -23.86 13.96
N LYS A 246 14.74 -24.05 12.66
CA LYS A 246 15.68 -24.30 11.58
C LYS A 246 15.74 -23.10 10.63
N PRO A 247 16.80 -22.98 9.81
CA PRO A 247 16.82 -22.01 8.73
C PRO A 247 15.63 -22.22 7.78
N VAL A 248 14.85 -21.17 7.56
CA VAL A 248 13.72 -21.13 6.62
C VAL A 248 14.00 -20.04 5.59
N LYS A 249 14.27 -20.43 4.34
CA LYS A 249 14.47 -19.50 3.24
C LYS A 249 13.22 -19.39 2.39
N ILE A 250 12.70 -18.18 2.22
CA ILE A 250 11.50 -17.90 1.42
C ILE A 250 11.90 -17.11 0.18
N ALA A 251 11.60 -17.67 -1.00
CA ALA A 251 11.73 -16.97 -2.27
C ALA A 251 10.51 -16.06 -2.47
N ILE A 252 10.74 -14.76 -2.66
CA ILE A 252 9.67 -13.77 -2.90
C ILE A 252 9.85 -13.16 -4.28
N ALA A 253 8.80 -13.26 -5.12
CA ALA A 253 8.78 -12.62 -6.43
C ALA A 253 8.89 -11.10 -6.31
N LYS A 254 9.85 -10.49 -7.01
CA LYS A 254 10.05 -9.04 -7.03
C LYS A 254 10.65 -8.60 -8.35
N ASP A 255 9.86 -7.95 -9.17
CA ASP A 255 10.26 -7.22 -10.38
C ASP A 255 9.12 -6.26 -10.79
N ARG A 256 9.21 -5.64 -11.98
CA ARG A 256 8.18 -4.71 -12.46
C ARG A 256 6.78 -5.33 -12.62
N ALA A 257 6.67 -6.64 -12.79
CA ALA A 257 5.40 -7.34 -12.87
C ALA A 257 4.84 -7.70 -11.48
N PHE A 258 5.71 -7.92 -10.49
CA PHE A 258 5.40 -8.37 -9.13
C PHE A 258 6.04 -7.43 -8.12
N CYS A 259 5.46 -6.25 -7.93
CA CYS A 259 6.04 -5.17 -7.12
C CYS A 259 5.19 -4.80 -5.89
N PHE A 260 4.01 -5.40 -5.70
CA PHE A 260 3.14 -5.10 -4.59
C PHE A 260 3.46 -5.98 -3.39
N ALA A 261 4.07 -5.38 -2.39
CA ALA A 261 4.35 -6.03 -1.11
C ALA A 261 4.26 -4.99 0.02
N TYR A 262 3.52 -5.30 1.07
CA TYR A 262 3.59 -4.52 2.30
C TYR A 262 4.93 -4.75 2.99
N LYS A 263 5.67 -3.68 3.29
CA LYS A 263 6.95 -3.79 4.02
C LYS A 263 6.78 -4.53 5.35
N ASP A 264 5.66 -4.29 6.03
CA ASP A 264 5.37 -4.93 7.31
C ASP A 264 5.12 -6.43 7.16
N ASN A 265 4.61 -6.91 6.01
CA ASN A 265 4.50 -8.34 5.75
C ASN A 265 5.89 -9.00 5.65
N LEU A 266 6.85 -8.33 5.00
CA LEU A 266 8.23 -8.81 4.93
C LEU A 266 8.88 -8.84 6.32
N ASP A 267 8.69 -7.76 7.11
CA ASP A 267 9.22 -7.67 8.46
C ASP A 267 8.64 -8.74 9.41
N VAL A 268 7.36 -9.08 9.24
CA VAL A 268 6.71 -10.17 10.00
C VAL A 268 7.42 -11.49 9.73
N LEU A 269 7.66 -11.83 8.45
CA LEU A 269 8.36 -13.07 8.07
C LEU A 269 9.79 -13.13 8.63
N GLU A 270 10.54 -12.02 8.52
CA GLU A 270 11.91 -11.92 9.05
C GLU A 270 11.93 -12.07 10.58
N LYS A 271 11.00 -11.39 11.30
CA LYS A 271 10.87 -11.51 12.77
C LYS A 271 10.49 -12.91 13.20
N LEU A 272 9.68 -13.63 12.41
CA LEU A 272 9.35 -15.04 12.66
C LEU A 272 10.54 -15.98 12.41
N GLY A 273 11.60 -15.51 11.77
CA GLY A 273 12.86 -16.23 11.57
C GLY A 273 13.12 -16.69 10.15
N ALA A 274 12.39 -16.18 9.16
CA ALA A 274 12.68 -16.45 7.76
C ALA A 274 13.84 -15.60 7.24
N GLU A 275 14.61 -16.18 6.31
CA GLU A 275 15.52 -15.49 5.41
C GLU A 275 14.76 -15.24 4.09
N ILE A 276 14.73 -13.99 3.63
CA ILE A 276 14.06 -13.62 2.39
C ILE A 276 15.08 -13.53 1.26
N GLU A 277 14.80 -14.22 0.15
CA GLU A 277 15.56 -14.11 -1.10
C GLU A 277 14.62 -13.72 -2.22
N PHE A 278 14.90 -12.59 -2.90
CA PHE A 278 14.08 -12.13 -4.01
C PHE A 278 14.47 -12.81 -5.31
N PHE A 279 13.45 -13.08 -6.16
CA PHE A 279 13.66 -13.58 -7.53
C PHE A 279 12.75 -12.84 -8.51
N SER A 280 13.15 -12.78 -9.78
CA SER A 280 12.40 -12.12 -10.84
C SER A 280 11.76 -13.12 -11.78
N PRO A 281 10.44 -13.33 -11.76
CA PRO A 281 9.77 -14.12 -12.77
C PRO A 281 10.01 -13.65 -14.21
N MET A 282 10.30 -12.35 -14.40
CA MET A 282 10.62 -11.80 -15.71
C MET A 282 12.04 -12.13 -16.21
N ASN A 283 13.03 -12.18 -15.32
CA ASN A 283 14.44 -12.13 -15.71
C ASN A 283 15.23 -13.40 -15.35
N ASP A 284 14.89 -14.03 -14.21
CA ASP A 284 15.59 -15.19 -13.74
C ASP A 284 15.13 -16.45 -14.49
N LYS A 285 16.02 -17.42 -14.63
CA LYS A 285 15.73 -18.66 -15.33
C LYS A 285 15.15 -19.75 -14.41
N LYS A 286 15.46 -19.67 -13.11
CA LYS A 286 14.99 -20.61 -12.09
C LYS A 286 14.85 -19.93 -10.75
N LEU A 287 14.16 -20.58 -9.82
CA LEU A 287 14.06 -20.19 -8.43
C LEU A 287 15.44 -20.17 -7.74
N PRO A 288 15.62 -19.39 -6.67
CA PRO A 288 16.80 -19.45 -5.83
C PRO A 288 17.00 -20.85 -5.23
N GLU A 289 18.24 -21.18 -4.88
CA GLU A 289 18.58 -22.49 -4.31
C GLU A 289 18.28 -22.54 -2.80
N ASN A 290 18.01 -23.73 -2.29
CA ASN A 290 17.78 -24.05 -0.89
C ASN A 290 16.53 -23.33 -0.30
N ILE A 291 15.49 -23.11 -1.09
CA ILE A 291 14.26 -22.48 -0.62
C ILE A 291 13.35 -23.48 0.08
N ASN A 292 12.61 -22.99 1.08
CA ASN A 292 11.61 -23.75 1.83
C ASN A 292 10.18 -23.30 1.53
N GLY A 293 10.00 -22.12 0.93
CA GLY A 293 8.71 -21.56 0.58
C GLY A 293 8.80 -20.53 -0.54
N ILE A 294 7.67 -20.26 -1.18
CA ILE A 294 7.53 -19.28 -2.27
C ILE A 294 6.38 -18.35 -1.97
N ILE A 295 6.60 -17.04 -2.15
CA ILE A 295 5.56 -16.02 -2.13
C ILE A 295 5.58 -15.26 -3.46
N ILE A 296 4.40 -15.15 -4.10
CA ILE A 296 4.23 -14.36 -5.32
C ILE A 296 3.12 -13.34 -5.05
N GLY A 297 3.52 -12.10 -4.79
CA GLY A 297 2.63 -11.00 -4.49
C GLY A 297 1.90 -10.44 -5.70
N GLY A 298 1.21 -9.33 -5.49
CA GLY A 298 0.55 -8.57 -6.54
C GLY A 298 1.49 -7.75 -7.41
N GLY A 299 0.91 -7.01 -8.33
CA GLY A 299 1.57 -6.14 -9.28
C GLY A 299 0.71 -5.95 -10.52
N TYR A 300 1.38 -5.66 -11.65
CA TYR A 300 0.74 -5.52 -12.95
C TYR A 300 1.29 -6.55 -13.96
N PRO A 301 1.13 -7.86 -13.72
CA PRO A 301 1.67 -8.89 -14.63
C PRO A 301 1.09 -8.77 -16.03
N GLU A 302 -0.13 -8.24 -16.19
CA GLU A 302 -0.79 -8.02 -17.50
C GLU A 302 -0.01 -7.09 -18.42
N ASN A 303 0.80 -6.19 -17.89
CA ASN A 303 1.64 -5.30 -18.68
C ASN A 303 2.90 -5.98 -19.24
N TYR A 304 3.21 -7.17 -18.74
CA TYR A 304 4.45 -7.90 -19.02
C TYR A 304 4.21 -9.36 -19.47
N LEU A 305 2.98 -9.70 -19.90
CA LEU A 305 2.58 -11.08 -20.22
C LEU A 305 3.51 -11.75 -21.21
N ASP A 306 3.89 -11.07 -22.31
CA ASP A 306 4.81 -11.64 -23.29
C ASP A 306 6.13 -12.05 -22.66
N ARG A 307 6.60 -11.33 -21.68
CA ARG A 307 7.89 -11.56 -21.04
C ARG A 307 7.81 -12.67 -19.99
N ILE A 308 6.85 -12.57 -19.07
CA ILE A 308 6.72 -13.54 -17.97
C ILE A 308 6.20 -14.88 -18.44
N MET A 309 5.28 -14.91 -19.41
CA MET A 309 4.69 -16.17 -19.91
C MET A 309 5.59 -16.93 -20.87
N ASN A 310 6.51 -16.24 -21.57
CA ASN A 310 7.54 -16.89 -22.39
C ASN A 310 8.75 -17.35 -21.57
N ASN A 311 8.85 -17.02 -20.29
CA ASN A 311 9.90 -17.56 -19.42
C ASN A 311 9.53 -18.97 -18.94
N GLU A 312 9.52 -19.94 -19.88
CA GLU A 312 9.11 -21.32 -19.61
C GLU A 312 10.01 -21.99 -18.56
N SER A 313 11.29 -21.65 -18.53
CA SER A 313 12.26 -22.17 -17.56
C SER A 313 11.87 -21.82 -16.11
N MET A 314 11.48 -20.56 -15.85
CA MET A 314 11.01 -20.16 -14.52
C MET A 314 9.68 -20.83 -14.16
N LYS A 315 8.73 -20.93 -15.11
CA LYS A 315 7.46 -21.61 -14.88
C LYS A 315 7.66 -23.09 -14.56
N GLU A 316 8.61 -23.75 -15.23
CA GLU A 316 8.97 -25.14 -14.95
C GLU A 316 9.60 -25.28 -13.56
N SER A 317 10.50 -24.38 -13.18
CA SER A 317 11.08 -24.34 -11.83
C SER A 317 10.01 -24.23 -10.74
N ILE A 318 9.01 -23.35 -10.92
CA ILE A 318 7.88 -23.23 -9.99
C ILE A 318 7.03 -24.51 -9.96
N ARG A 319 6.76 -25.14 -11.12
CA ARG A 319 6.05 -26.44 -11.18
C ARG A 319 6.80 -27.54 -10.43
N ASN A 320 8.11 -27.60 -10.60
CA ASN A 320 8.96 -28.57 -9.92
C ASN A 320 8.97 -28.36 -8.40
N ALA A 321 9.05 -27.11 -7.93
CA ALA A 321 8.94 -26.77 -6.52
C ALA A 321 7.56 -27.16 -5.94
N ASN A 322 6.47 -26.94 -6.69
CA ASN A 322 5.13 -27.37 -6.31
C ASN A 322 5.05 -28.91 -6.19
N LEU A 323 5.59 -29.65 -7.17
CA LEU A 323 5.62 -31.13 -7.14
C LEU A 323 6.47 -31.65 -5.98
N ALA A 324 7.53 -30.96 -5.60
CA ALA A 324 8.32 -31.26 -4.40
C ALA A 324 7.59 -30.94 -3.09
N GLY A 325 6.40 -30.33 -3.16
CA GLY A 325 5.55 -30.00 -2.02
C GLY A 325 5.99 -28.74 -1.27
N ILE A 326 6.77 -27.86 -1.89
CA ILE A 326 7.16 -26.56 -1.32
C ILE A 326 5.90 -25.69 -1.12
N PRO A 327 5.69 -25.11 0.07
CA PRO A 327 4.59 -24.18 0.31
C PRO A 327 4.64 -22.95 -0.59
N ILE A 328 3.52 -22.64 -1.23
CA ILE A 328 3.36 -21.50 -2.14
C ILE A 328 2.19 -20.67 -1.68
N TYR A 329 2.44 -19.39 -1.40
CA TYR A 329 1.42 -18.38 -1.19
C TYR A 329 1.43 -17.39 -2.35
N ALA A 330 0.25 -17.16 -2.96
CA ALA A 330 0.14 -16.21 -4.07
C ALA A 330 -1.14 -15.36 -3.95
N GLU A 331 -0.99 -14.06 -4.20
CA GLU A 331 -2.10 -13.11 -4.15
C GLU A 331 -2.16 -12.24 -5.40
N SER A 332 -3.38 -11.82 -5.80
CA SER A 332 -3.62 -10.88 -6.89
C SER A 332 -2.89 -11.27 -8.18
N GLY A 333 -1.91 -10.48 -8.64
CA GLY A 333 -1.10 -10.76 -9.83
C GLY A 333 -0.33 -12.08 -9.75
N GLY A 334 0.11 -12.47 -8.54
CA GLY A 334 0.76 -13.76 -8.31
C GLY A 334 -0.18 -14.94 -8.55
N TYR A 335 -1.42 -14.85 -8.08
CA TYR A 335 -2.46 -15.84 -8.42
C TYR A 335 -2.70 -15.91 -9.92
N THR A 336 -2.80 -14.75 -10.58
CA THR A 336 -2.95 -14.67 -12.04
C THR A 336 -1.83 -15.41 -12.77
N TYR A 337 -0.57 -15.26 -12.33
CA TYR A 337 0.59 -15.94 -12.92
C TYR A 337 0.55 -17.46 -12.75
N LEU A 338 0.03 -17.94 -11.61
CA LEU A 338 -0.05 -19.38 -11.29
C LEU A 338 -1.22 -20.10 -11.98
N ALA A 339 -2.21 -19.38 -12.52
CA ALA A 339 -3.39 -19.91 -13.18
C ALA A 339 -3.04 -20.71 -14.47
N GLU A 340 -4.02 -21.42 -15.01
CA GLU A 340 -3.85 -22.20 -16.23
C GLU A 340 -3.63 -21.31 -17.46
N THR A 341 -4.52 -20.30 -17.63
CA THR A 341 -4.42 -19.34 -18.74
C THR A 341 -4.79 -17.93 -18.31
N ILE A 342 -4.28 -16.96 -19.08
CA ILE A 342 -4.61 -15.55 -18.93
C ILE A 342 -5.00 -15.00 -20.29
N THR A 343 -6.20 -14.44 -20.41
CA THR A 343 -6.67 -13.78 -21.63
C THR A 343 -6.68 -12.26 -21.42
N TYR A 344 -5.91 -11.56 -22.24
CA TYR A 344 -5.74 -10.12 -22.20
C TYR A 344 -5.83 -9.55 -23.61
N PHE A 345 -6.74 -8.60 -23.85
CA PHE A 345 -7.03 -8.03 -25.19
C PHE A 345 -7.21 -9.09 -26.29
N GLY A 346 -7.90 -10.19 -25.98
CA GLY A 346 -8.18 -11.27 -26.95
C GLY A 346 -7.02 -12.23 -27.21
N GLN A 347 -5.86 -12.01 -26.62
CA GLN A 347 -4.74 -12.95 -26.67
C GLN A 347 -4.70 -13.80 -25.41
N THR A 348 -4.53 -15.12 -25.56
CA THR A 348 -4.46 -16.07 -24.46
C THR A 348 -3.03 -16.57 -24.27
N TYR A 349 -2.56 -16.48 -23.04
CA TYR A 349 -1.24 -16.92 -22.59
C TYR A 349 -1.38 -18.12 -21.65
N LYS A 350 -0.41 -19.04 -21.68
CA LYS A 350 -0.33 -20.15 -20.71
C LYS A 350 0.40 -19.68 -19.47
N GLY A 351 -0.27 -19.73 -18.32
CA GLY A 351 0.33 -19.47 -17.02
C GLY A 351 1.26 -20.57 -16.54
N VAL A 352 1.60 -20.58 -15.26
CA VAL A 352 2.35 -21.68 -14.63
C VAL A 352 1.51 -22.96 -14.63
N GLY A 353 0.20 -22.86 -14.47
CA GLY A 353 -0.76 -23.95 -14.57
C GLY A 353 -0.81 -24.87 -13.36
N ILE A 354 -0.49 -24.37 -12.17
CA ILE A 354 -0.57 -25.13 -10.92
C ILE A 354 -1.79 -24.76 -10.06
N VAL A 355 -2.52 -23.73 -10.44
CA VAL A 355 -3.80 -23.35 -9.84
C VAL A 355 -4.88 -23.40 -10.93
N PRO A 356 -6.01 -24.08 -10.71
CA PRO A 356 -7.04 -24.21 -11.71
C PRO A 356 -7.77 -22.87 -11.94
N GLY A 357 -8.10 -22.59 -13.20
CA GLY A 357 -8.88 -21.43 -13.61
C GLY A 357 -8.25 -20.66 -14.77
N ASN A 358 -9.15 -20.03 -15.54
CA ASN A 358 -8.83 -19.20 -16.68
C ASN A 358 -9.09 -17.74 -16.30
N ILE A 359 -8.04 -16.93 -16.29
CA ILE A 359 -8.13 -15.50 -15.92
C ILE A 359 -8.44 -14.70 -17.19
N THR A 360 -9.34 -13.73 -17.08
CA THR A 360 -9.68 -12.83 -18.18
C THR A 360 -9.75 -11.38 -17.67
N MET A 361 -9.20 -10.43 -18.43
CA MET A 361 -9.33 -9.01 -18.13
C MET A 361 -10.78 -8.57 -18.38
N SER A 362 -11.33 -7.80 -17.44
CA SER A 362 -12.64 -7.16 -17.51
C SER A 362 -12.49 -5.67 -17.78
N ASP A 363 -13.46 -5.09 -18.51
CA ASP A 363 -13.53 -3.64 -18.74
C ASP A 363 -14.00 -2.87 -17.50
N SER A 364 -14.49 -3.57 -16.49
CA SER A 364 -14.97 -3.00 -15.23
C SER A 364 -14.31 -3.63 -14.02
N LEU A 365 -14.31 -2.89 -12.93
CA LEU A 365 -13.82 -3.36 -11.64
C LEU A 365 -14.63 -4.58 -11.18
N VAL A 366 -13.96 -5.72 -10.97
CA VAL A 366 -14.62 -6.99 -10.62
C VAL A 366 -14.89 -7.08 -9.13
N ARG A 367 -13.86 -6.88 -8.31
CA ARG A 367 -13.98 -6.87 -6.85
C ARG A 367 -13.14 -5.75 -6.26
N PHE A 368 -13.71 -5.07 -5.26
CA PHE A 368 -13.07 -3.94 -4.60
C PHE A 368 -13.41 -3.89 -3.11
N GLY A 369 -12.43 -3.42 -2.33
CA GLY A 369 -12.56 -3.00 -0.94
C GLY A 369 -12.19 -4.08 0.06
N TYR A 370 -12.41 -3.77 1.32
CA TYR A 370 -12.08 -4.59 2.47
C TYR A 370 -13.05 -5.75 2.68
N LYS A 371 -12.53 -6.86 3.23
CA LYS A 371 -13.32 -8.07 3.54
C LYS A 371 -12.71 -8.83 4.70
N THR A 372 -13.56 -9.58 5.40
CA THR A 372 -13.13 -10.63 6.29
C THR A 372 -13.14 -11.94 5.52
N LEU A 373 -12.03 -12.66 5.55
CA LEU A 373 -11.89 -14.02 5.04
C LEU A 373 -12.10 -15.01 6.16
N THR A 374 -12.95 -16.03 5.95
CA THR A 374 -13.12 -17.17 6.85
C THR A 374 -12.69 -18.43 6.10
N ALA A 375 -11.76 -19.20 6.64
CA ALA A 375 -11.31 -20.43 6.03
C ALA A 375 -12.41 -21.51 6.07
N ASN A 376 -12.71 -22.13 4.93
CA ASN A 376 -13.64 -23.26 4.83
C ASN A 376 -12.94 -24.59 5.03
N VAL A 377 -11.62 -24.65 4.81
CA VAL A 377 -10.81 -25.88 4.91
C VAL A 377 -9.46 -25.58 5.57
N ASP A 378 -8.87 -26.60 6.19
CA ASP A 378 -7.49 -26.55 6.67
C ASP A 378 -6.53 -26.35 5.49
N ASN A 379 -5.56 -25.46 5.67
CA ASN A 379 -4.56 -25.15 4.65
C ASN A 379 -3.24 -24.70 5.30
N ILE A 380 -2.24 -24.35 4.48
CA ILE A 380 -0.89 -23.95 4.96
C ILE A 380 -0.87 -22.64 5.78
N LEU A 381 -1.94 -21.85 5.78
CA LEU A 381 -2.02 -20.61 6.55
C LEU A 381 -2.85 -20.74 7.82
N CYS A 382 -3.88 -21.60 7.83
CA CYS A 382 -4.86 -21.63 8.93
C CYS A 382 -5.70 -22.91 8.94
N LYS A 383 -6.43 -23.09 10.05
CA LYS A 383 -7.47 -24.11 10.19
C LYS A 383 -8.82 -23.59 9.70
N ALA A 384 -9.71 -24.52 9.34
CA ALA A 384 -11.10 -24.19 9.02
C ALA A 384 -11.75 -23.40 10.16
N GLY A 385 -12.50 -22.35 9.83
CA GLY A 385 -13.14 -21.42 10.77
C GLY A 385 -12.26 -20.23 11.20
N GLU A 386 -10.94 -20.27 11.01
CA GLU A 386 -10.07 -19.13 11.33
C GLU A 386 -10.29 -17.97 10.34
N GLN A 387 -10.09 -16.76 10.82
CA GLN A 387 -10.39 -15.55 10.08
C GLN A 387 -9.19 -14.61 9.96
N THR A 388 -9.13 -13.87 8.86
CA THR A 388 -8.23 -12.76 8.66
C THR A 388 -8.91 -11.67 7.82
N LYS A 389 -8.32 -10.47 7.80
CA LYS A 389 -8.80 -9.37 6.97
C LYS A 389 -7.96 -9.25 5.71
N CYS A 390 -8.59 -8.83 4.63
CA CYS A 390 -7.95 -8.62 3.34
C CYS A 390 -8.52 -7.42 2.60
N HIS A 391 -7.82 -7.03 1.55
CA HIS A 391 -8.27 -6.08 0.55
C HIS A 391 -8.23 -6.71 -0.84
N GLU A 392 -9.19 -6.38 -1.68
CA GLU A 392 -9.18 -6.73 -3.12
C GLU A 392 -9.38 -5.48 -3.94
N HIS A 393 -8.64 -5.39 -5.05
CA HIS A 393 -8.79 -4.34 -6.06
C HIS A 393 -8.29 -4.85 -7.40
N HIS A 394 -9.17 -5.43 -8.21
CA HIS A 394 -8.77 -6.02 -9.49
C HIS A 394 -9.84 -5.95 -10.57
N TYR A 395 -9.38 -5.85 -11.80
CA TYR A 395 -10.16 -5.90 -13.04
C TYR A 395 -10.14 -7.30 -13.69
N MET A 396 -9.31 -8.20 -13.18
CA MET A 396 -9.29 -9.58 -13.62
C MET A 396 -10.48 -10.36 -13.07
N THR A 397 -11.10 -11.19 -13.90
CA THR A 397 -12.09 -12.19 -13.51
C THR A 397 -11.59 -13.59 -13.81
N THR A 398 -12.28 -14.60 -13.31
CA THR A 398 -11.94 -16.01 -13.55
C THR A 398 -13.21 -16.84 -13.61
N ASP A 399 -13.15 -17.97 -14.30
CA ASP A 399 -14.18 -19.01 -14.24
C ASP A 399 -14.13 -19.85 -12.96
N ASN A 400 -13.05 -19.71 -12.16
CA ASN A 400 -12.88 -20.43 -10.92
C ASN A 400 -12.15 -19.57 -9.86
N PHE A 401 -12.88 -18.99 -8.92
CA PHE A 401 -12.33 -18.19 -7.83
C PHE A 401 -11.76 -18.99 -6.66
N GLY A 402 -11.93 -20.32 -6.67
CA GLY A 402 -11.66 -21.18 -5.51
C GLY A 402 -12.75 -21.08 -4.44
N SER A 403 -12.73 -22.02 -3.49
CA SER A 403 -13.72 -22.14 -2.42
C SER A 403 -13.10 -22.41 -1.06
N ALA A 404 -11.79 -22.23 -0.92
CA ALA A 404 -11.10 -22.49 0.33
C ALA A 404 -11.40 -21.46 1.43
N PHE A 405 -11.90 -20.28 1.04
CA PHE A 405 -12.35 -19.24 1.96
C PHE A 405 -13.69 -18.65 1.53
N GLU A 406 -14.47 -18.21 2.49
CA GLU A 406 -15.57 -17.28 2.30
C GLU A 406 -15.06 -15.86 2.55
N ALA A 407 -15.28 -14.96 1.60
CA ALA A 407 -15.01 -13.53 1.72
C ALA A 407 -16.32 -12.79 2.03
N LYS A 408 -16.34 -12.01 3.11
CA LYS A 408 -17.51 -11.24 3.57
C LYS A 408 -17.20 -9.75 3.59
N LYS A 409 -17.99 -8.96 2.87
CA LYS A 409 -17.98 -7.48 2.92
C LYS A 409 -18.74 -6.96 4.15
N GLU A 410 -18.45 -5.73 4.57
CA GLU A 410 -19.23 -5.03 5.60
C GLU A 410 -20.71 -4.86 5.23
N SER A 411 -21.03 -4.81 3.93
CA SER A 411 -22.43 -4.81 3.45
C SER A 411 -23.19 -6.12 3.69
N GLY A 412 -22.50 -7.17 4.16
CA GLY A 412 -23.05 -8.52 4.35
C GLY A 412 -22.96 -9.41 3.11
N LEU A 413 -22.52 -8.90 1.96
CA LEU A 413 -22.30 -9.72 0.76
C LEU A 413 -21.18 -10.72 1.01
N THR A 414 -21.45 -12.00 0.73
CA THR A 414 -20.48 -13.10 0.82
C THR A 414 -20.23 -13.74 -0.55
N TYR A 415 -19.06 -14.31 -0.74
CA TYR A 415 -18.68 -15.11 -1.90
C TYR A 415 -17.46 -15.99 -1.61
N GLU A 416 -17.34 -17.06 -2.36
CA GLU A 416 -16.18 -17.94 -2.30
C GLU A 416 -14.96 -17.30 -2.95
N ALA A 417 -13.79 -17.58 -2.38
CA ALA A 417 -12.50 -17.08 -2.84
C ALA A 417 -11.37 -18.02 -2.43
N ILE A 418 -10.23 -17.86 -3.07
CA ILE A 418 -8.96 -18.53 -2.75
C ILE A 418 -9.02 -20.04 -3.01
N HIS A 419 -8.01 -20.50 -3.74
CA HIS A 419 -7.69 -21.92 -3.88
C HIS A 419 -6.76 -22.35 -2.76
N ALA A 420 -7.01 -23.53 -2.20
CA ALA A 420 -6.08 -24.18 -1.29
C ALA A 420 -5.88 -25.63 -1.70
N THR A 421 -4.63 -26.07 -1.69
CA THR A 421 -4.21 -27.46 -1.80
C THR A 421 -3.34 -27.82 -0.60
N LYS A 422 -2.70 -28.99 -0.63
CA LYS A 422 -1.80 -29.40 0.45
C LYS A 422 -0.64 -28.43 0.70
N ASN A 423 -0.19 -27.69 -0.33
CA ASN A 423 0.98 -26.81 -0.27
C ASN A 423 0.77 -25.48 -1.01
N ILE A 424 -0.40 -25.19 -1.53
CA ILE A 424 -0.69 -23.92 -2.21
C ILE A 424 -1.86 -23.21 -1.50
N VAL A 425 -1.74 -21.91 -1.32
CA VAL A 425 -2.87 -20.99 -1.09
C VAL A 425 -2.73 -19.85 -2.09
N ALA A 426 -3.73 -19.65 -2.96
CA ALA A 426 -3.67 -18.67 -4.05
C ALA A 426 -5.04 -18.08 -4.37
N GLY A 427 -5.12 -16.74 -4.53
CA GLY A 427 -6.34 -16.03 -4.90
C GLY A 427 -6.13 -14.55 -5.12
N PHE A 428 -7.21 -13.81 -5.42
CA PHE A 428 -7.14 -12.35 -5.57
C PHE A 428 -7.00 -11.58 -4.26
N PRO A 429 -7.59 -12.02 -3.12
CA PRO A 429 -7.48 -11.30 -1.86
C PRO A 429 -6.03 -11.11 -1.43
N CYS A 430 -5.66 -9.86 -1.04
CA CYS A 430 -4.36 -9.52 -0.50
C CYS A 430 -4.46 -9.43 1.02
N ILE A 431 -3.66 -10.23 1.73
CA ILE A 431 -3.68 -10.35 3.19
C ILE A 431 -2.57 -9.48 3.79
N HIS A 432 -2.91 -8.70 4.81
CA HIS A 432 -1.93 -8.08 5.67
C HIS A 432 -1.67 -8.98 6.88
N TRP A 433 -0.43 -9.47 7.05
CA TRP A 433 -0.10 -10.48 8.07
C TRP A 433 -0.32 -10.01 9.51
N LEU A 434 -0.25 -8.68 9.76
CA LEU A 434 -0.61 -8.13 11.08
C LEU A 434 -2.11 -8.20 11.39
N SER A 435 -2.96 -8.48 10.40
CA SER A 435 -4.38 -8.77 10.64
C SER A 435 -4.59 -10.02 11.48
N ASN A 436 -3.78 -11.04 11.22
CA ASN A 436 -3.72 -12.27 12.00
C ASN A 436 -2.34 -12.92 11.82
N ILE A 437 -1.45 -12.70 12.79
CA ILE A 437 -0.05 -13.17 12.74
C ILE A 437 0.03 -14.69 12.64
N SER A 438 -0.97 -15.44 13.17
CA SER A 438 -0.96 -16.89 13.11
C SER A 438 -0.93 -17.43 11.68
N PHE A 439 -1.45 -16.70 10.70
CA PHE A 439 -1.37 -17.07 9.28
C PHE A 439 0.08 -17.08 8.78
N ALA A 440 0.87 -16.07 9.15
CA ALA A 440 2.29 -16.03 8.84
C ALA A 440 3.08 -17.12 9.60
N GLU A 441 2.75 -17.33 10.88
CA GLU A 441 3.37 -18.38 11.69
C GLU A 441 3.14 -19.77 11.10
N ASN A 442 1.92 -20.06 10.67
CA ASN A 442 1.59 -21.35 10.08
C ASN A 442 2.29 -21.54 8.72
N PHE A 443 2.42 -20.46 7.92
CA PHE A 443 3.21 -20.51 6.68
C PHE A 443 4.68 -20.83 6.97
N ILE A 444 5.30 -20.18 7.95
CA ILE A 444 6.68 -20.46 8.37
C ILE A 444 6.84 -21.91 8.83
N LYS A 445 5.92 -22.42 9.66
CA LYS A 445 5.93 -23.84 10.11
C LYS A 445 5.82 -24.80 8.93
N ALA A 446 4.89 -24.52 7.99
CA ALA A 446 4.76 -25.33 6.79
C ALA A 446 6.03 -25.35 5.93
N CYS A 447 6.74 -24.21 5.86
CA CYS A 447 8.03 -24.12 5.18
C CYS A 447 9.12 -24.90 5.92
N GLU A 448 9.21 -24.79 7.25
CA GLU A 448 10.23 -25.47 8.08
C GLU A 448 10.14 -27.00 8.03
N GLU A 449 8.93 -27.53 7.86
CA GLU A 449 8.68 -28.98 7.71
C GLU A 449 9.20 -29.55 6.39
N ARG A 450 9.58 -28.72 5.41
CA ARG A 450 10.03 -29.15 4.09
C ARG A 450 11.55 -29.19 3.99
N LYS A 451 12.04 -30.15 3.24
CA LYS A 451 13.45 -30.12 2.82
C LYS A 451 13.65 -28.95 1.86
N PRO A 452 14.77 -28.23 1.97
CA PRO A 452 15.08 -27.15 1.02
C PRO A 452 15.04 -27.67 -0.43
N PHE A 453 14.41 -26.92 -1.30
CA PHE A 453 14.30 -27.22 -2.72
C PHE A 453 15.55 -26.75 -3.46
N ASN A 454 16.14 -27.67 -4.21
CA ASN A 454 17.24 -27.45 -5.14
C ASN A 454 16.86 -28.09 -6.47
N GLU A 455 16.96 -27.34 -7.54
CA GLU A 455 16.73 -27.79 -8.90
C GLU A 455 17.98 -28.35 -9.55
#